data_7173ee2b53912abb79cb243ec00a1fef
#
_entry.id   7173ee2b53912abb79cb243ec00a1fef
#
_cell.length_a   1.000
_cell.length_b   1.000
_cell.length_c   1.000
_cell.angle_alpha   90.00
_cell.angle_beta   90.00
_cell.angle_gamma   90.00
#
_symmetry.space_group_name_H-M   'P 1'
#
loop_
_entity.id
_entity.type
_entity.pdbx_description
1 polymer ?
#
loop_
_entity_poly.entity_id
_entity_poly.type
_entity_poly.pdbx_seq_one_letter_code
_entity_poly.pdbx_strand_id
1 'polypeptide(L)'
;MINALIEKVLQGQYPYVKKEDGTLVFCAEGNQEKMGSGVYLTINTQSSPEAVLVYGSLAHSLAEPRLKYIRKRCDEDECIETEFGTIQIMDDSLIWVVALMKSAILTCDEPLFALDEVFKILLQGLEEKFQWAKENLFADDYEYLMLEHDDEGYNDRYSFFDQGEGMVFCAKYNTDAVYLINTNEEKVIQLVDEEGNMVAFTKDDVDESVIKLDVDSDNAVNLKAHYRFFVYNFKNGQAEVEWTVMPDGRYFADEGGFGAENCSELIAVAIINKDGKLLKPFKPLPRFVK
;
A
#
# COMPACT_ATOMS: atom_id res chain seq x y z
N MET A 1 -19.53 6.43 -35.80
CA MET A 1 -18.25 6.75 -36.50
C MET A 1 -17.06 6.68 -35.50
N ILE A 2 -17.07 7.41 -34.41
CA ILE A 2 -15.92 7.43 -33.45
C ILE A 2 -15.64 6.07 -32.82
N ASN A 3 -16.67 5.31 -32.41
CA ASN A 3 -16.52 3.97 -31.86
C ASN A 3 -15.79 3.03 -32.83
N ALA A 4 -16.11 3.11 -34.13
CA ALA A 4 -15.44 2.29 -35.12
C ALA A 4 -13.96 2.65 -35.32
N LEU A 5 -13.58 3.92 -35.12
CA LEU A 5 -12.18 4.34 -35.15
C LEU A 5 -11.45 3.80 -33.94
N ILE A 6 -12.01 3.94 -32.75
CA ILE A 6 -11.44 3.44 -31.49
C ILE A 6 -11.28 1.92 -31.55
N GLU A 7 -12.33 1.17 -31.91
CA GLU A 7 -12.26 -0.29 -32.04
C GLU A 7 -11.19 -0.72 -33.04
N LYS A 8 -11.02 0.00 -34.14
CA LYS A 8 -10.00 -0.31 -35.14
C LYS A 8 -8.58 -0.15 -34.62
N VAL A 9 -8.33 0.89 -33.81
CA VAL A 9 -7.02 1.08 -33.15
C VAL A 9 -6.79 -0.05 -32.13
N LEU A 10 -7.77 -0.34 -31.29
CA LEU A 10 -7.64 -1.38 -30.28
C LEU A 10 -7.41 -2.77 -30.90
N GLN A 11 -8.15 -3.13 -31.96
CA GLN A 11 -7.98 -4.42 -32.66
C GLN A 11 -6.58 -4.63 -33.22
N GLY A 12 -5.89 -3.56 -33.60
CA GLY A 12 -4.56 -3.64 -34.21
C GLY A 12 -3.40 -3.71 -33.22
N GLN A 13 -3.58 -3.19 -31.97
CA GLN A 13 -2.45 -2.91 -31.11
C GLN A 13 -2.64 -3.25 -29.63
N TYR A 14 -3.89 -3.44 -29.16
CA TYR A 14 -4.17 -3.62 -27.73
C TYR A 14 -5.09 -4.81 -27.47
N PRO A 15 -4.81 -5.60 -26.43
CA PRO A 15 -5.81 -6.51 -25.88
C PRO A 15 -6.99 -5.71 -25.34
N TYR A 16 -8.21 -6.02 -25.78
CA TYR A 16 -9.40 -5.32 -25.31
C TYR A 16 -10.62 -6.25 -25.17
N VAL A 17 -11.55 -5.82 -24.32
CA VAL A 17 -12.86 -6.44 -24.14
C VAL A 17 -13.93 -5.38 -24.37
N LYS A 18 -14.98 -5.74 -25.12
CA LYS A 18 -16.17 -4.92 -25.29
C LYS A 18 -17.28 -5.45 -24.37
N LYS A 19 -17.77 -4.60 -23.47
CA LYS A 19 -18.88 -4.90 -22.58
C LYS A 19 -20.23 -4.79 -23.31
N GLU A 20 -21.29 -5.35 -22.73
CA GLU A 20 -22.65 -5.34 -23.31
C GLU A 20 -23.20 -3.91 -23.47
N ASP A 21 -22.84 -2.98 -22.61
CA ASP A 21 -23.19 -1.56 -22.68
C ASP A 21 -22.40 -0.76 -23.73
N GLY A 22 -21.52 -1.43 -24.47
CA GLY A 22 -20.67 -0.83 -25.49
C GLY A 22 -19.39 -0.19 -24.95
N THR A 23 -19.14 -0.25 -23.67
CA THR A 23 -17.88 0.19 -23.04
C THR A 23 -16.73 -0.71 -23.49
N LEU A 24 -15.58 -0.09 -23.77
CA LEU A 24 -14.36 -0.79 -24.17
C LEU A 24 -13.35 -0.76 -23.02
N VAL A 25 -12.78 -1.90 -22.69
CA VAL A 25 -11.73 -2.02 -21.67
C VAL A 25 -10.48 -2.54 -22.33
N PHE A 26 -9.34 -1.91 -22.15
CA PHE A 26 -8.09 -2.32 -22.78
C PHE A 26 -6.87 -2.08 -21.86
N CYS A 27 -5.78 -2.77 -22.15
CA CYS A 27 -4.51 -2.64 -21.42
C CYS A 27 -3.33 -2.67 -22.38
N ALA A 28 -2.12 -2.39 -21.86
CA ALA A 28 -0.90 -2.57 -22.61
C ALA A 28 -0.67 -4.05 -22.98
N GLU A 29 0.06 -4.31 -24.07
CA GLU A 29 0.45 -5.65 -24.48
C GLU A 29 1.30 -6.33 -23.37
N GLY A 30 1.02 -7.61 -23.11
CA GLY A 30 1.66 -8.37 -22.03
C GLY A 30 1.03 -8.22 -20.64
N ASN A 31 0.06 -7.32 -20.47
CA ASN A 31 -0.66 -7.12 -19.19
C ASN A 31 -2.05 -7.79 -19.15
N GLN A 32 -2.33 -8.71 -20.04
CA GLN A 32 -3.64 -9.38 -20.16
C GLN A 32 -4.04 -10.14 -18.89
N GLU A 33 -3.10 -10.78 -18.21
CA GLU A 33 -3.33 -11.48 -16.95
C GLU A 33 -3.65 -10.51 -15.80
N LYS A 34 -3.25 -9.23 -15.93
CA LYS A 34 -3.49 -8.16 -14.97
C LYS A 34 -4.82 -7.43 -15.17
N MET A 35 -5.61 -7.75 -16.19
CA MET A 35 -6.95 -7.14 -16.39
C MET A 35 -7.91 -7.41 -15.22
N GLY A 36 -7.62 -8.40 -14.36
CA GLY A 36 -8.36 -8.66 -13.13
C GLY A 36 -7.78 -7.99 -11.87
N SER A 37 -6.57 -7.43 -11.93
CA SER A 37 -5.85 -6.91 -10.75
C SER A 37 -5.02 -5.65 -10.99
N GLY A 38 -5.18 -4.96 -12.16
CA GLY A 38 -4.22 -3.92 -12.43
C GLY A 38 -4.61 -2.86 -13.45
N VAL A 39 -3.63 -2.39 -14.16
CA VAL A 39 -3.64 -1.20 -14.97
C VAL A 39 -4.40 -1.42 -16.28
N TYR A 40 -5.65 -1.01 -16.34
CA TYR A 40 -6.45 -0.99 -17.55
C TYR A 40 -7.22 0.31 -17.70
N LEU A 41 -7.51 0.69 -18.94
CA LEU A 41 -8.31 1.85 -19.27
C LEU A 41 -9.70 1.42 -19.76
N THR A 42 -10.69 2.14 -19.34
CA THR A 42 -12.08 1.97 -19.74
C THR A 42 -12.50 3.15 -20.60
N ILE A 43 -13.01 2.91 -21.79
CA ILE A 43 -13.49 3.94 -22.72
C ILE A 43 -14.99 3.94 -22.76
N ASN A 44 -15.60 5.09 -22.48
CA ASN A 44 -17.02 5.32 -22.65
C ASN A 44 -17.26 6.44 -23.68
N THR A 45 -17.90 6.10 -24.77
CA THR A 45 -18.19 7.02 -25.88
C THR A 45 -19.60 7.58 -25.85
N GLN A 46 -20.43 7.10 -24.92
CA GLN A 46 -21.87 7.41 -24.85
C GLN A 46 -22.21 8.38 -23.73
N SER A 47 -21.40 8.44 -22.66
CA SER A 47 -21.68 9.26 -21.48
C SER A 47 -21.67 10.77 -21.75
N SER A 48 -20.96 11.22 -22.78
CA SER A 48 -20.92 12.64 -23.16
C SER A 48 -21.19 12.81 -24.66
N PRO A 49 -21.99 13.81 -25.07
CA PRO A 49 -22.20 14.11 -26.48
C PRO A 49 -20.94 14.67 -27.16
N GLU A 50 -20.08 15.37 -26.43
CA GLU A 50 -18.94 16.13 -26.95
C GLU A 50 -17.60 15.43 -26.76
N ALA A 51 -17.48 14.54 -25.77
CA ALA A 51 -16.24 13.89 -25.41
C ALA A 51 -16.35 12.36 -25.39
N VAL A 52 -15.22 11.70 -25.58
CA VAL A 52 -14.97 10.31 -25.19
C VAL A 52 -14.36 10.36 -23.82
N LEU A 53 -14.98 9.72 -22.84
CA LEU A 53 -14.42 9.63 -21.49
C LEU A 53 -13.57 8.37 -21.37
N VAL A 54 -12.36 8.55 -20.87
CA VAL A 54 -11.43 7.46 -20.59
C VAL A 54 -11.21 7.43 -19.08
N TYR A 55 -11.40 6.27 -18.48
CA TYR A 55 -11.27 6.04 -17.04
C TYR A 55 -10.13 5.08 -16.78
N GLY A 56 -9.27 5.44 -15.84
CA GLY A 56 -8.28 4.54 -15.26
C GLY A 56 -8.58 4.33 -13.78
N SER A 57 -8.76 3.08 -13.35
CA SER A 57 -8.97 2.78 -11.94
C SER A 57 -7.65 2.85 -11.20
N LEU A 58 -7.60 3.61 -10.10
CA LEU A 58 -6.46 3.71 -9.20
C LEU A 58 -6.67 2.86 -7.93
N ALA A 59 -7.91 2.77 -7.45
CA ALA A 59 -8.29 1.91 -6.33
C ALA A 59 -9.79 1.64 -6.32
N HIS A 60 -10.20 0.55 -5.68
CA HIS A 60 -11.59 0.15 -5.48
C HIS A 60 -11.82 -0.22 -4.01
N SER A 61 -13.09 -0.17 -3.60
CA SER A 61 -13.54 -0.60 -2.27
C SER A 61 -12.77 0.06 -1.13
N LEU A 62 -12.54 1.38 -1.26
CA LEU A 62 -11.87 2.16 -0.25
C LEU A 62 -12.76 2.26 1.01
N ALA A 63 -12.16 2.02 2.14
CA ALA A 63 -12.83 2.19 3.42
C ALA A 63 -13.02 3.67 3.78
N GLU A 64 -14.01 3.95 4.63
CA GLU A 64 -14.39 5.32 4.99
C GLU A 64 -13.23 6.18 5.54
N PRO A 65 -12.32 5.69 6.42
CA PRO A 65 -11.18 6.50 6.84
C PRO A 65 -10.28 6.91 5.67
N ARG A 66 -10.03 6.02 4.70
CA ARG A 66 -9.25 6.36 3.51
C ARG A 66 -9.96 7.34 2.60
N LEU A 67 -11.27 7.20 2.43
CA LEU A 67 -12.07 8.17 1.68
C LEU A 67 -12.05 9.56 2.34
N LYS A 68 -12.19 9.64 3.67
CA LYS A 68 -12.05 10.91 4.43
C LYS A 68 -10.67 11.53 4.23
N TYR A 69 -9.62 10.72 4.29
CA TYR A 69 -8.24 11.16 4.08
C TYR A 69 -8.02 11.72 2.67
N ILE A 70 -8.54 11.04 1.63
CA ILE A 70 -8.42 11.49 0.25
C ILE A 70 -9.25 12.75 0.01
N ARG A 71 -10.51 12.82 0.52
CA ARG A 71 -11.37 14.02 0.39
C ARG A 71 -10.73 15.29 0.94
N LYS A 72 -9.95 15.20 2.02
CA LYS A 72 -9.20 16.35 2.55
C LYS A 72 -8.12 16.88 1.60
N ARG A 73 -7.72 16.09 0.61
CA ARG A 73 -6.71 16.44 -0.40
C ARG A 73 -7.29 16.82 -1.75
N CYS A 74 -8.58 16.64 -1.90
CA CYS A 74 -9.34 17.09 -3.06
C CYS A 74 -9.72 18.58 -2.94
N ASP A 75 -10.02 19.19 -4.07
CA ASP A 75 -10.65 20.50 -4.14
C ASP A 75 -12.18 20.45 -3.77
N GLU A 76 -12.88 21.58 -3.94
CA GLU A 76 -14.31 21.70 -3.64
C GLU A 76 -15.19 20.76 -4.51
N ASP A 77 -14.68 20.32 -5.66
CA ASP A 77 -15.37 19.42 -6.59
C ASP A 77 -15.02 17.92 -6.33
N GLU A 78 -14.41 17.62 -5.20
CA GLU A 78 -13.93 16.26 -4.84
C GLU A 78 -12.96 15.67 -5.88
N CYS A 79 -12.15 16.50 -6.52
CA CYS A 79 -11.19 16.08 -7.52
C CYS A 79 -9.77 16.62 -7.26
N ILE A 80 -8.80 15.98 -7.89
CA ILE A 80 -7.41 16.40 -7.91
C ILE A 80 -7.04 16.63 -9.38
N GLU A 81 -6.76 17.87 -9.73
CA GLU A 81 -6.32 18.25 -11.07
C GLU A 81 -4.96 17.63 -11.39
N THR A 82 -4.81 17.11 -12.60
CA THR A 82 -3.56 16.56 -13.12
C THR A 82 -3.24 17.17 -14.48
N GLU A 83 -2.04 16.97 -14.98
CA GLU A 83 -1.64 17.47 -16.31
C GLU A 83 -2.57 16.96 -17.41
N PHE A 84 -3.07 15.71 -17.30
CA PHE A 84 -4.00 15.11 -18.23
C PHE A 84 -5.19 14.56 -17.46
N GLY A 85 -6.28 15.37 -17.35
CA GLY A 85 -7.50 14.95 -16.68
C GLY A 85 -7.47 15.15 -15.16
N THR A 86 -8.40 14.48 -14.47
CA THR A 86 -8.63 14.64 -13.04
C THR A 86 -8.67 13.28 -12.34
N ILE A 87 -8.22 13.23 -11.10
CA ILE A 87 -8.46 12.10 -10.21
C ILE A 87 -9.70 12.44 -9.39
N GLN A 88 -10.69 11.53 -9.39
CA GLN A 88 -11.99 11.74 -8.75
C GLN A 88 -12.35 10.57 -7.84
N ILE A 89 -13.08 10.85 -6.79
CA ILE A 89 -13.74 9.83 -5.98
C ILE A 89 -15.11 9.53 -6.61
N MET A 90 -15.34 8.28 -6.97
CA MET A 90 -16.63 7.79 -7.46
C MET A 90 -17.08 6.62 -6.59
N ASP A 91 -18.11 6.86 -5.79
CA ASP A 91 -18.58 5.96 -4.73
C ASP A 91 -17.45 5.64 -3.73
N ASP A 92 -16.96 4.41 -3.73
CA ASP A 92 -15.84 3.91 -2.91
C ASP A 92 -14.55 3.69 -3.71
N SER A 93 -14.45 4.29 -4.89
CA SER A 93 -13.35 4.06 -5.83
C SER A 93 -12.63 5.36 -6.17
N LEU A 94 -11.32 5.26 -6.39
CA LEU A 94 -10.49 6.35 -6.89
C LEU A 94 -10.22 6.14 -8.37
N ILE A 95 -10.63 7.10 -9.19
CA ILE A 95 -10.60 6.96 -10.65
C ILE A 95 -9.91 8.17 -11.28
N TRP A 96 -8.99 7.92 -12.20
CA TRP A 96 -8.45 8.94 -13.09
C TRP A 96 -9.35 9.07 -14.32
N VAL A 97 -9.80 10.27 -14.64
CA VAL A 97 -10.73 10.57 -15.72
C VAL A 97 -10.08 11.51 -16.73
N VAL A 98 -10.12 11.14 -18.00
CA VAL A 98 -9.63 11.96 -19.11
C VAL A 98 -10.74 12.12 -20.15
N ALA A 99 -10.99 13.36 -20.58
CA ALA A 99 -11.96 13.69 -21.61
C ALA A 99 -11.25 13.98 -22.95
N LEU A 100 -11.52 13.16 -23.97
CA LEU A 100 -11.02 13.37 -25.32
C LEU A 100 -12.13 13.98 -26.18
N MET A 101 -11.92 15.18 -26.69
CA MET A 101 -12.92 15.88 -27.50
C MET A 101 -13.18 15.15 -28.83
N LYS A 102 -14.44 14.73 -29.06
CA LYS A 102 -14.86 14.04 -30.28
C LYS A 102 -14.57 14.84 -31.55
N SER A 103 -14.77 16.17 -31.50
CA SER A 103 -14.48 17.05 -32.62
C SER A 103 -13.01 17.01 -33.02
N ALA A 104 -12.09 17.05 -32.05
CA ALA A 104 -10.66 16.99 -32.33
C ALA A 104 -10.26 15.66 -33.01
N ILE A 105 -10.80 14.52 -32.52
CA ILE A 105 -10.56 13.21 -33.14
C ILE A 105 -11.08 13.14 -34.58
N LEU A 106 -12.29 13.67 -34.81
CA LEU A 106 -12.97 13.56 -36.11
C LEU A 106 -12.42 14.53 -37.16
N THR A 107 -11.77 15.63 -36.75
CA THR A 107 -11.15 16.63 -37.66
C THR A 107 -9.67 16.40 -37.88
N CYS A 108 -9.06 15.43 -37.20
CA CYS A 108 -7.66 15.07 -37.40
C CYS A 108 -7.45 14.42 -38.78
N ASP A 109 -6.38 14.77 -39.47
CA ASP A 109 -6.04 14.21 -40.80
C ASP A 109 -5.71 12.71 -40.70
N GLU A 110 -5.07 12.27 -39.62
CA GLU A 110 -4.69 10.87 -39.37
C GLU A 110 -5.28 10.35 -38.05
N PRO A 111 -6.61 10.18 -37.93
CA PRO A 111 -7.28 9.93 -36.65
C PRO A 111 -6.88 8.60 -36.01
N LEU A 112 -6.52 7.58 -36.79
CA LEU A 112 -6.08 6.29 -36.25
C LEU A 112 -4.71 6.40 -35.59
N PHE A 113 -3.77 7.10 -36.21
CA PHE A 113 -2.45 7.34 -35.67
C PHE A 113 -2.53 8.22 -34.41
N ALA A 114 -3.30 9.30 -34.47
CA ALA A 114 -3.48 10.21 -33.33
C ALA A 114 -4.10 9.50 -32.12
N LEU A 115 -5.12 8.64 -32.31
CA LEU A 115 -5.72 7.86 -31.25
C LEU A 115 -4.74 6.85 -30.64
N ASP A 116 -3.93 6.20 -31.47
CA ASP A 116 -2.90 5.27 -30.99
C ASP A 116 -1.88 5.94 -30.09
N GLU A 117 -1.37 7.10 -30.52
CA GLU A 117 -0.43 7.88 -29.70
C GLU A 117 -1.06 8.36 -28.41
N VAL A 118 -2.32 8.81 -28.44
CA VAL A 118 -3.07 9.19 -27.23
C VAL A 118 -3.23 7.99 -26.28
N PHE A 119 -3.55 6.80 -26.79
CA PHE A 119 -3.71 5.63 -25.93
C PHE A 119 -2.40 5.18 -25.29
N LYS A 120 -1.27 5.29 -25.98
CA LYS A 120 0.07 5.06 -25.39
C LYS A 120 0.34 6.03 -24.24
N ILE A 121 0.08 7.32 -24.46
CA ILE A 121 0.25 8.35 -23.43
C ILE A 121 -0.66 8.08 -22.23
N LEU A 122 -1.91 7.70 -22.46
CA LEU A 122 -2.86 7.42 -21.38
C LEU A 122 -2.49 6.17 -20.58
N LEU A 123 -2.00 5.11 -21.22
CA LEU A 123 -1.53 3.91 -20.52
C LEU A 123 -0.30 4.20 -19.65
N GLN A 124 0.67 4.94 -20.18
CA GLN A 124 1.82 5.40 -19.39
C GLN A 124 1.37 6.33 -18.25
N GLY A 125 0.51 7.30 -18.55
CA GLY A 125 -0.04 8.23 -17.57
C GLY A 125 -0.79 7.53 -16.45
N LEU A 126 -1.51 6.45 -16.73
CA LEU A 126 -2.18 5.66 -15.69
C LEU A 126 -1.19 5.01 -14.72
N GLU A 127 -0.09 4.45 -15.22
CA GLU A 127 0.98 3.89 -14.37
C GLU A 127 1.59 4.98 -13.47
N GLU A 128 1.87 6.15 -14.04
CA GLU A 128 2.39 7.31 -13.30
C GLU A 128 1.40 7.79 -12.22
N LYS A 129 0.10 7.86 -12.55
CA LYS A 129 -0.94 8.26 -11.59
C LYS A 129 -1.16 7.21 -10.51
N PHE A 130 -1.06 5.92 -10.84
CA PHE A 130 -1.13 4.85 -9.85
C PHE A 130 0.04 4.95 -8.85
N GLN A 131 1.27 5.14 -9.34
CA GLN A 131 2.43 5.29 -8.48
C GLN A 131 2.32 6.57 -7.61
N TRP A 132 1.90 7.68 -8.20
CA TRP A 132 1.67 8.92 -7.47
C TRP A 132 0.62 8.76 -6.37
N ALA A 133 -0.51 8.10 -6.67
CA ALA A 133 -1.56 7.83 -5.69
C ALA A 133 -1.04 6.95 -4.54
N LYS A 134 -0.25 5.93 -4.85
CA LYS A 134 0.38 5.06 -3.86
C LYS A 134 1.26 5.87 -2.88
N GLU A 135 2.03 6.81 -3.38
CA GLU A 135 2.93 7.63 -2.57
C GLU A 135 2.22 8.74 -1.79
N ASN A 136 1.15 9.32 -2.36
CA ASN A 136 0.52 10.53 -1.81
C ASN A 136 -0.84 10.32 -1.17
N LEU A 137 -1.60 9.30 -1.59
CA LEU A 137 -2.97 9.06 -1.13
C LEU A 137 -3.12 7.76 -0.34
N PHE A 138 -2.15 6.84 -0.46
CA PHE A 138 -2.17 5.53 0.21
C PHE A 138 -1.03 5.36 1.22
N ALA A 139 -0.27 6.43 1.50
CA ALA A 139 0.72 6.42 2.58
C ALA A 139 0.02 6.22 3.94
N ASP A 140 0.69 5.49 4.84
CA ASP A 140 0.27 5.31 6.22
C ASP A 140 0.93 6.40 7.09
N ASP A 141 0.58 7.66 6.80
CA ASP A 141 1.05 8.82 7.55
C ASP A 141 0.24 9.05 8.85
N TYR A 142 0.66 10.04 9.64
CA TYR A 142 0.02 10.36 10.92
C TYR A 142 -1.47 10.67 10.77
N GLU A 143 -1.83 11.50 9.80
CA GLU A 143 -3.22 11.93 9.61
C GLU A 143 -4.12 10.74 9.25
N TYR A 144 -3.65 9.86 8.38
CA TYR A 144 -4.41 8.67 8.00
C TYR A 144 -4.53 7.67 9.15
N LEU A 145 -3.42 7.36 9.83
CA LEU A 145 -3.45 6.41 10.94
C LEU A 145 -4.32 6.91 12.10
N MET A 146 -4.39 8.21 12.34
CA MET A 146 -5.31 8.76 13.35
C MET A 146 -6.77 8.69 12.92
N LEU A 147 -7.09 8.81 11.64
CA LEU A 147 -8.44 8.56 11.14
C LEU A 147 -8.86 7.09 11.30
N GLU A 148 -7.92 6.15 11.12
CA GLU A 148 -8.16 4.72 11.39
C GLU A 148 -8.29 4.43 12.88
N HIS A 149 -7.50 5.10 13.72
CA HIS A 149 -7.55 4.97 15.18
C HIS A 149 -8.89 5.46 15.75
N ASP A 150 -9.41 6.57 15.22
CA ASP A 150 -10.63 7.21 15.70
C ASP A 150 -11.91 6.63 15.06
N ASP A 151 -11.77 5.68 14.12
CA ASP A 151 -12.91 5.00 13.51
C ASP A 151 -13.55 4.03 14.52
N GLU A 152 -14.78 4.34 14.95
CA GLU A 152 -15.56 3.49 15.86
C GLU A 152 -16.05 2.18 15.21
N GLY A 153 -15.86 2.02 13.90
CA GLY A 153 -16.19 0.81 13.16
C GLY A 153 -15.26 -0.37 13.50
N TYR A 154 -15.65 -1.56 13.06
CA TYR A 154 -14.75 -2.72 13.12
C TYR A 154 -13.56 -2.48 12.19
N ASN A 155 -12.39 -2.26 12.79
CA ASN A 155 -11.16 -2.05 12.06
C ASN A 155 -10.46 -3.41 11.83
N ASP A 156 -10.54 -3.89 10.59
CA ASP A 156 -9.88 -5.13 10.15
C ASP A 156 -8.53 -4.88 9.45
N ARG A 157 -8.08 -3.62 9.43
CA ARG A 157 -6.85 -3.18 8.79
C ARG A 157 -5.72 -2.91 9.77
N TYR A 158 -6.04 -2.40 10.95
CA TYR A 158 -5.05 -2.03 11.97
C TYR A 158 -5.51 -2.41 13.38
N SER A 159 -4.54 -2.76 14.23
CA SER A 159 -4.70 -2.80 15.68
C SER A 159 -3.93 -1.66 16.31
N PHE A 160 -4.58 -0.90 17.19
CA PHE A 160 -3.97 0.18 17.94
C PHE A 160 -3.90 -0.15 19.42
N PHE A 161 -2.78 0.17 20.05
CA PHE A 161 -2.53 -0.06 21.47
C PHE A 161 -1.93 1.21 22.08
N ASP A 162 -2.67 1.83 23.01
CA ASP A 162 -2.14 2.95 23.80
C ASP A 162 -0.99 2.46 24.68
N GLN A 163 0.20 3.02 24.48
CA GLN A 163 1.41 2.67 25.22
C GLN A 163 1.78 3.73 26.26
N GLY A 164 0.87 4.66 26.53
CA GLY A 164 1.07 5.73 27.50
C GLY A 164 1.99 6.85 26.98
N GLU A 165 2.03 7.95 27.72
CA GLU A 165 2.84 9.15 27.41
C GLU A 165 2.61 9.74 26.01
N GLY A 166 1.43 9.53 25.40
CA GLY A 166 1.09 9.97 24.05
C GLY A 166 1.70 9.10 22.94
N MET A 167 2.07 7.87 23.26
CA MET A 167 2.58 6.89 22.31
C MET A 167 1.53 5.83 22.02
N VAL A 168 1.32 5.53 20.74
CA VAL A 168 0.43 4.45 20.26
C VAL A 168 1.25 3.49 19.41
N PHE A 169 1.18 2.21 19.75
CA PHE A 169 1.70 1.14 18.92
C PHE A 169 0.61 0.71 17.91
N CYS A 170 0.96 0.59 16.65
CA CYS A 170 0.04 0.23 15.57
C CYS A 170 0.60 -0.92 14.75
N ALA A 171 -0.19 -1.98 14.58
CA ALA A 171 0.13 -3.11 13.71
C ALA A 171 -0.90 -3.21 12.57
N LYS A 172 -0.44 -3.35 11.34
CA LYS A 172 -1.28 -3.48 10.15
C LYS A 172 -1.63 -4.95 9.89
N TYR A 173 -2.92 -5.26 9.73
CA TYR A 173 -3.36 -6.62 9.42
C TYR A 173 -2.95 -7.06 8.01
N ASN A 174 -2.76 -8.37 7.85
CA ASN A 174 -2.36 -9.01 6.60
C ASN A 174 -0.98 -8.58 6.05
N THR A 175 -0.20 -7.86 6.84
CA THR A 175 1.20 -7.52 6.58
C THR A 175 1.98 -7.64 7.88
N ASP A 176 3.31 -7.50 7.81
CA ASP A 176 4.15 -7.46 9.01
C ASP A 176 4.43 -6.01 9.47
N ALA A 177 3.79 -5.01 8.83
CA ALA A 177 4.07 -3.61 9.10
C ALA A 177 3.67 -3.19 10.52
N VAL A 178 4.60 -2.51 11.17
CA VAL A 178 4.46 -2.02 12.55
C VAL A 178 4.91 -0.57 12.63
N TYR A 179 4.08 0.24 13.27
CA TYR A 179 4.32 1.66 13.46
C TYR A 179 4.30 2.03 14.94
N LEU A 180 5.09 3.03 15.29
CA LEU A 180 5.02 3.75 16.55
C LEU A 180 4.57 5.19 16.28
N ILE A 181 3.45 5.59 16.86
CA ILE A 181 2.84 6.90 16.65
C ILE A 181 3.06 7.75 17.89
N ASN A 182 3.68 8.91 17.72
CA ASN A 182 3.80 9.93 18.76
C ASN A 182 2.72 10.98 18.54
N THR A 183 1.65 10.92 19.33
CA THR A 183 0.50 11.83 19.20
C THR A 183 0.79 13.24 19.65
N ASN A 184 1.82 13.45 20.50
CA ASN A 184 2.22 14.80 20.95
C ASN A 184 3.01 15.56 19.88
N GLU A 185 3.71 14.84 18.99
CA GLU A 185 4.55 15.41 17.92
C GLU A 185 3.96 15.20 16.53
N GLU A 186 2.78 14.56 16.43
CA GLU A 186 2.11 14.22 15.17
C GLU A 186 3.04 13.44 14.21
N LYS A 187 3.77 12.46 14.77
CA LYS A 187 4.83 11.75 14.05
C LYS A 187 4.57 10.25 14.03
N VAL A 188 4.80 9.64 12.87
CA VAL A 188 4.81 8.18 12.67
C VAL A 188 6.23 7.71 12.44
N ILE A 189 6.59 6.62 13.09
CA ILE A 189 7.86 5.93 12.96
C ILE A 189 7.54 4.50 12.53
N GLN A 190 7.90 4.13 11.30
CA GLN A 190 7.81 2.75 10.87
C GLN A 190 8.94 1.95 11.50
N LEU A 191 8.60 0.93 12.26
CA LEU A 191 9.57 0.04 12.91
C LEU A 191 9.84 -1.20 12.06
N VAL A 192 8.80 -1.71 11.40
CA VAL A 192 8.84 -2.89 10.53
C VAL A 192 8.07 -2.56 9.25
N ASP A 193 8.59 -2.96 8.08
CA ASP A 193 7.91 -2.77 6.80
C ASP A 193 6.86 -3.86 6.51
N GLU A 194 6.17 -3.76 5.37
CA GLU A 194 5.11 -4.72 4.98
C GLU A 194 5.65 -6.14 4.71
N GLU A 195 6.93 -6.28 4.38
CA GLU A 195 7.62 -7.54 4.15
C GLU A 195 8.27 -8.11 5.43
N GLY A 196 8.07 -7.45 6.58
CA GLY A 196 8.59 -7.86 7.87
C GLY A 196 10.04 -7.46 8.15
N ASN A 197 10.66 -6.59 7.33
CA ASN A 197 12.01 -6.13 7.61
C ASN A 197 11.99 -5.06 8.70
N MET A 198 12.89 -5.15 9.66
CA MET A 198 13.08 -4.10 10.66
C MET A 198 13.78 -2.91 10.01
N VAL A 199 13.03 -1.84 9.72
CA VAL A 199 13.56 -0.65 9.04
C VAL A 199 14.11 0.41 9.99
N ALA A 200 13.72 0.37 11.26
CA ALA A 200 14.22 1.27 12.29
C ALA A 200 15.52 0.80 12.95
N PHE A 201 15.94 -0.43 12.70
CA PHE A 201 17.06 -1.07 13.38
C PHE A 201 18.05 -1.69 12.39
N THR A 202 19.31 -1.78 12.80
CA THR A 202 20.40 -2.36 12.00
C THR A 202 21.02 -3.57 12.71
N LYS A 203 21.90 -4.29 12.03
CA LYS A 203 22.64 -5.42 12.63
C LYS A 203 23.46 -5.04 13.87
N ASP A 204 23.97 -3.81 13.88
CA ASP A 204 24.77 -3.30 15.01
C ASP A 204 23.91 -3.06 16.27
N ASP A 205 22.60 -3.02 16.09
CA ASP A 205 21.62 -2.85 17.15
C ASP A 205 21.25 -4.17 17.84
N VAL A 206 21.78 -5.30 17.36
CA VAL A 206 21.44 -6.66 17.80
C VAL A 206 22.69 -7.35 18.34
N ASP A 207 22.58 -7.89 19.57
CA ASP A 207 23.69 -8.66 20.19
C ASP A 207 24.03 -9.89 19.33
N GLU A 208 25.33 -10.18 19.16
CA GLU A 208 25.79 -11.34 18.36
C GLU A 208 25.19 -12.68 18.80
N SER A 209 24.79 -12.81 20.08
CA SER A 209 24.15 -14.03 20.56
C SER A 209 22.74 -14.22 20.02
N VAL A 210 22.05 -13.12 19.63
CA VAL A 210 20.75 -13.15 18.94
C VAL A 210 20.97 -13.47 17.45
N ILE A 211 21.97 -12.81 16.83
CA ILE A 211 22.28 -13.00 15.39
C ILE A 211 22.70 -14.44 15.09
N LYS A 212 23.47 -15.09 15.96
CA LYS A 212 23.94 -16.48 15.76
C LYS A 212 22.84 -17.54 15.74
N LEU A 213 21.63 -17.17 16.14
CA LEU A 213 20.48 -18.08 16.16
C LEU A 213 19.63 -17.98 14.88
N ASP A 214 19.79 -16.92 14.10
CA ASP A 214 19.11 -16.72 12.81
C ASP A 214 19.94 -17.27 11.63
N VAL A 215 20.76 -18.32 11.87
CA VAL A 215 21.62 -18.89 10.84
C VAL A 215 20.91 -19.99 10.09
N ASP A 216 20.20 -19.61 9.03
CA ASP A 216 20.15 -20.45 7.84
C ASP A 216 20.36 -19.58 6.61
N SER A 217 21.49 -19.81 5.99
CA SER A 217 21.94 -19.37 4.68
C SER A 217 22.94 -18.22 4.58
N ASP A 218 23.86 -18.47 3.72
CA ASP A 218 24.88 -17.65 3.14
C ASP A 218 24.56 -16.14 3.05
N ASN A 219 25.11 -15.36 3.96
CA ASN A 219 25.45 -13.94 3.77
C ASN A 219 24.44 -12.81 3.96
N ALA A 220 23.21 -13.02 4.34
CA ALA A 220 22.34 -11.88 4.67
C ALA A 220 21.53 -12.15 5.94
N VAL A 221 21.96 -11.62 7.07
CA VAL A 221 21.10 -11.49 8.25
C VAL A 221 20.04 -10.44 7.91
N ASN A 222 18.90 -10.88 7.41
CA ASN A 222 17.72 -10.06 7.33
C ASN A 222 17.11 -10.02 8.73
N LEU A 223 17.12 -8.87 9.36
CA LEU A 223 16.38 -8.66 10.61
C LEU A 223 14.88 -8.64 10.24
N LYS A 224 14.23 -9.80 10.36
CA LYS A 224 12.81 -9.94 10.05
C LYS A 224 12.00 -10.15 11.33
N ALA A 225 10.95 -9.34 11.50
CA ALA A 225 10.00 -9.42 12.61
C ALA A 225 8.88 -10.44 12.33
N HIS A 226 9.24 -11.67 11.91
CA HIS A 226 8.30 -12.63 11.31
C HIS A 226 7.13 -13.07 12.18
N TYR A 227 7.09 -12.87 13.50
CA TYR A 227 5.97 -13.38 14.31
C TYR A 227 5.48 -12.49 15.42
N ARG A 228 6.35 -11.77 16.06
CA ARG A 228 5.95 -10.96 17.18
C ARG A 228 6.96 -9.85 17.39
N PHE A 229 6.58 -8.68 16.98
CA PHE A 229 7.26 -7.46 17.33
C PHE A 229 6.27 -6.60 18.11
N PHE A 230 6.61 -6.22 19.33
CA PHE A 230 5.72 -5.48 20.20
C PHE A 230 6.46 -4.42 21.00
N VAL A 231 5.86 -3.23 21.12
CA VAL A 231 6.36 -2.13 21.96
C VAL A 231 5.50 -2.05 23.20
N TYR A 232 6.09 -2.14 24.36
CA TYR A 232 5.40 -2.02 25.64
C TYR A 232 5.21 -0.56 26.09
N ASN A 233 4.52 -0.37 27.23
CA ASN A 233 4.18 0.94 27.74
C ASN A 233 5.41 1.81 27.99
N PHE A 234 5.34 3.05 27.52
CA PHE A 234 6.35 4.07 27.80
C PHE A 234 6.31 4.50 29.26
N LYS A 235 7.51 4.60 29.86
CA LYS A 235 7.74 5.15 31.19
C LYS A 235 8.99 6.00 31.18
N ASN A 236 8.86 7.27 31.57
CA ASN A 236 9.97 8.22 31.56
C ASN A 236 10.63 8.34 30.17
N GLY A 237 9.82 8.37 29.10
CA GLY A 237 10.28 8.50 27.72
C GLY A 237 10.94 7.26 27.11
N GLN A 238 10.83 6.10 27.76
CA GLN A 238 11.44 4.84 27.31
C GLN A 238 10.42 3.70 27.32
N ALA A 239 10.55 2.77 26.39
CA ALA A 239 9.77 1.55 26.33
C ALA A 239 10.64 0.33 26.01
N GLU A 240 10.20 -0.81 26.51
CA GLU A 240 10.74 -2.12 26.11
C GLU A 240 10.14 -2.53 24.77
N VAL A 241 10.97 -3.08 23.88
CA VAL A 241 10.57 -3.72 22.63
C VAL A 241 10.88 -5.19 22.74
N GLU A 242 9.88 -6.02 22.46
CA GLU A 242 10.03 -7.46 22.37
C GLU A 242 10.03 -7.91 20.91
N TRP A 243 11.01 -8.71 20.55
CA TRP A 243 11.12 -9.37 19.28
C TRP A 243 11.26 -10.88 19.46
N THR A 244 10.30 -11.65 18.94
CA THR A 244 10.39 -13.11 18.94
C THR A 244 11.15 -13.57 17.72
N VAL A 245 12.31 -14.20 17.93
CA VAL A 245 13.18 -14.75 16.89
C VAL A 245 12.97 -16.26 16.80
N MET A 246 12.69 -16.76 15.60
CA MET A 246 12.61 -18.19 15.34
C MET A 246 13.95 -18.70 14.81
N PRO A 247 14.64 -19.59 15.52
CA PRO A 247 16.02 -19.99 15.19
C PRO A 247 16.22 -20.68 13.84
N ASP A 248 15.18 -21.21 13.22
CA ASP A 248 15.27 -22.04 12.02
C ASP A 248 14.35 -21.61 10.85
N GLY A 249 13.82 -20.39 10.90
CA GLY A 249 13.01 -19.87 9.79
C GLY A 249 11.78 -20.71 9.46
N ARG A 250 11.39 -21.64 10.31
CA ARG A 250 10.24 -22.49 10.05
C ARG A 250 8.95 -21.75 10.40
N TYR A 251 8.23 -21.40 9.37
CA TYR A 251 6.83 -21.04 9.46
C TYR A 251 6.03 -22.22 9.98
N PHE A 252 5.35 -22.09 11.10
CA PHE A 252 4.23 -22.96 11.44
C PHE A 252 3.00 -22.57 10.62
N ALA A 253 3.04 -22.88 9.33
CA ALA A 253 1.82 -23.10 8.60
C ALA A 253 1.37 -24.52 8.91
N ASP A 254 0.85 -24.78 10.10
CA ASP A 254 0.26 -26.07 10.39
C ASP A 254 -1.26 -25.93 10.39
N GLU A 255 -1.85 -26.59 9.40
CA GLU A 255 -3.27 -26.84 9.31
C GLU A 255 -3.69 -27.71 10.50
N GLY A 256 -4.03 -27.08 11.61
CA GLY A 256 -4.79 -27.70 12.65
C GLY A 256 -4.07 -28.38 13.79
N GLY A 257 -3.52 -27.65 14.70
CA GLY A 257 -3.29 -28.19 16.02
C GLY A 257 -2.09 -27.65 16.77
N PHE A 258 -2.34 -27.13 17.92
CA PHE A 258 -1.37 -26.86 18.96
C PHE A 258 -0.49 -28.08 19.23
N GLY A 259 0.72 -28.04 18.72
CA GLY A 259 1.75 -29.05 18.91
C GLY A 259 3.12 -28.41 19.07
N ALA A 260 3.24 -27.42 19.94
CA ALA A 260 4.51 -26.76 20.25
C ALA A 260 5.39 -27.57 21.20
N GLU A 261 5.75 -28.80 20.84
CA GLU A 261 6.56 -29.63 21.76
C GLU A 261 8.07 -29.42 21.62
N ASN A 262 8.60 -28.68 20.62
CA ASN A 262 10.06 -28.53 20.44
C ASN A 262 10.54 -27.24 19.76
N CYS A 263 9.82 -26.14 19.83
CA CYS A 263 10.31 -24.87 19.32
C CYS A 263 10.85 -24.00 20.44
N SER A 264 12.17 -23.86 20.49
CA SER A 264 12.81 -22.88 21.35
C SER A 264 12.68 -21.50 20.71
N GLU A 265 11.59 -20.80 21.03
CA GLU A 265 11.50 -19.39 20.71
C GLU A 265 12.59 -18.63 21.48
N LEU A 266 13.39 -17.85 20.78
CA LEU A 266 14.24 -16.86 21.41
C LEU A 266 13.49 -15.54 21.44
N ILE A 267 13.30 -15.01 22.64
CA ILE A 267 12.78 -13.66 22.81
C ILE A 267 13.97 -12.72 23.03
N ALA A 268 14.12 -11.75 22.13
CA ALA A 268 15.06 -10.67 22.28
C ALA A 268 14.33 -9.39 22.74
N VAL A 269 14.95 -8.65 23.64
CA VAL A 269 14.41 -7.38 24.15
C VAL A 269 15.39 -6.24 23.96
N ALA A 270 14.85 -5.08 23.63
CA ALA A 270 15.58 -3.82 23.51
C ALA A 270 14.87 -2.72 24.29
N ILE A 271 15.52 -1.57 24.43
CA ILE A 271 14.90 -0.35 24.98
C ILE A 271 14.97 0.74 23.92
N ILE A 272 13.86 1.37 23.65
CA ILE A 272 13.76 2.51 22.72
C ILE A 272 13.30 3.79 23.43
N ASN A 273 13.57 4.94 22.81
CA ASN A 273 12.96 6.21 23.18
C ASN A 273 11.71 6.51 22.34
N LYS A 274 11.07 7.66 22.55
CA LYS A 274 9.88 8.11 21.81
C LYS A 274 10.12 8.38 20.33
N ASP A 275 11.36 8.51 19.88
CA ASP A 275 11.74 8.61 18.48
C ASP A 275 11.97 7.24 17.82
N GLY A 276 11.71 6.14 18.51
CA GLY A 276 11.99 4.78 18.04
C GLY A 276 13.47 4.42 18.03
N LYS A 277 14.35 5.29 18.59
CA LYS A 277 15.80 5.04 18.63
C LYS A 277 16.16 4.14 19.79
N LEU A 278 17.07 3.20 19.54
CA LEU A 278 17.58 2.30 20.56
C LEU A 278 18.38 3.04 21.61
N LEU A 279 18.04 2.76 22.86
CA LEU A 279 18.80 3.13 24.05
C LEU A 279 19.61 1.94 24.58
N LYS A 280 19.12 0.72 24.31
CA LYS A 280 19.82 -0.54 24.58
C LYS A 280 19.56 -1.50 23.43
N PRO A 281 20.60 -2.19 22.94
CA PRO A 281 20.49 -3.12 21.82
C PRO A 281 19.63 -4.35 22.18
N PHE A 282 19.14 -5.05 21.18
CA PHE A 282 18.44 -6.31 21.37
C PHE A 282 19.33 -7.35 22.02
N LYS A 283 18.88 -7.92 23.13
CA LYS A 283 19.55 -9.00 23.86
C LYS A 283 18.57 -10.13 24.18
N PRO A 284 19.06 -11.39 24.25
CA PRO A 284 18.22 -12.50 24.65
C PRO A 284 17.67 -12.31 26.06
N LEU A 285 16.41 -12.67 26.28
CA LEU A 285 15.86 -12.74 27.63
C LEU A 285 16.60 -13.84 28.45
N PRO A 286 17.07 -13.56 29.68
CA PRO A 286 17.86 -14.49 30.48
C PRO A 286 17.20 -15.84 30.76
N ARG A 287 15.88 -15.91 30.73
CA ARG A 287 15.11 -17.13 31.02
C ARG A 287 15.21 -18.23 29.92
N PHE A 288 15.76 -17.89 28.74
CA PHE A 288 15.94 -18.83 27.62
C PHE A 288 17.39 -19.18 27.33
N VAL A 289 18.33 -18.62 28.06
CA VAL A 289 19.75 -19.02 28.03
C VAL A 289 19.93 -20.20 28.97
N LYS A 290 19.75 -21.41 28.45
CA LYS A 290 20.17 -22.66 29.12
C LYS A 290 21.27 -23.33 28.35
#